data_4593fdbba8858c9c52d95c19fecc7e9a
#
_entry.id   4593fdbba8858c9c52d95c19fecc7e9a
#
_cell.length_a   1.000
_cell.length_b   1.000
_cell.length_c   1.000
_cell.angle_alpha   90.00
_cell.angle_beta   90.00
_cell.angle_gamma   90.00
#
_symmetry.space_group_name_H-M   'P 1'
#
loop_
_entity.id
_entity.type
_entity.pdbx_description
1 polymer ?
#
loop_
_entity_poly.entity_id
_entity_poly.type
_entity_poly.pdbx_seq_one_letter_code
_entity_poly.pdbx_strand_id
1 'polypeptide(L)'
;MNLAHSEAAFEDSVSDQRRLKREEDRAYHRAINQHSMLRAHSKEGSTSYGTALFQNYAETVSVSIDALLTKLIEDPATAGKHYSAWGFLLHFCNRGPRSIALITLGTIIDHITRRLSRKVMAHRIGKALYAEFKAIRIHQAKGETLLRQLRKKYGKAVIKKRVLRELRVGHQAWTVPECREVGLLLLELIVTNTTLIKFEGSTVVPTECSQELIDLCPPRPLAPRALPRLVRLEPWQGTERNGKPLVSCRRPMDFEHITAESAKSLIKVVNIQEGNALEMDPWMLQQQRQAWEADLSVFPVSREPSAPYEGREQIIKRARVEEVLRQGEEISGLPFWLEHDADFRGRIYASSRTGSHQGPDHQKALIGFRHKAPVNGSAFDQMLMAAATHYGLKGEWRMRKALSLIRI
;
A
#
# COMPACT_ATOMS: atom_id res chain seq x y z
N MET A 1 -18.22 -49.60 -5.40
CA MET A 1 -18.47 -48.25 -4.83
C MET A 1 -17.20 -47.42 -4.57
N ASN A 2 -16.00 -48.03 -4.54
CA ASN A 2 -14.75 -47.32 -4.20
C ASN A 2 -14.00 -46.65 -5.37
N LEU A 3 -14.21 -47.08 -6.62
CA LEU A 3 -13.48 -46.52 -7.78
C LEU A 3 -13.99 -45.12 -8.19
N ALA A 4 -15.29 -44.91 -8.22
CA ALA A 4 -15.87 -43.62 -8.57
C ALA A 4 -15.55 -42.50 -7.55
N HIS A 5 -15.42 -42.85 -6.25
CA HIS A 5 -14.96 -41.90 -5.22
C HIS A 5 -13.47 -41.57 -5.35
N SER A 6 -12.66 -42.53 -5.81
CA SER A 6 -11.22 -42.32 -6.05
C SER A 6 -10.96 -41.45 -7.28
N GLU A 7 -11.71 -41.61 -8.35
CA GLU A 7 -11.61 -40.82 -9.56
C GLU A 7 -12.08 -39.34 -9.31
N ALA A 8 -13.19 -39.16 -8.63
CA ALA A 8 -13.68 -37.81 -8.27
C ALA A 8 -12.71 -37.08 -7.35
N ALA A 9 -12.12 -37.75 -6.35
CA ALA A 9 -11.11 -37.18 -5.48
C ALA A 9 -9.80 -36.82 -6.22
N PHE A 10 -9.44 -37.63 -7.23
CA PHE A 10 -8.27 -37.33 -8.07
C PHE A 10 -8.52 -36.17 -9.02
N GLU A 11 -9.69 -36.07 -9.64
CA GLU A 11 -10.07 -34.94 -10.49
C GLU A 11 -10.16 -33.63 -9.68
N ASP A 12 -10.69 -33.65 -8.46
CA ASP A 12 -10.71 -32.53 -7.56
C ASP A 12 -9.29 -32.11 -7.18
N SER A 13 -8.40 -33.05 -6.87
CA SER A 13 -7.00 -32.74 -6.54
C SER A 13 -6.25 -32.12 -7.72
N VAL A 14 -6.43 -32.63 -8.93
CA VAL A 14 -5.84 -32.05 -10.15
C VAL A 14 -6.41 -30.65 -10.43
N SER A 15 -7.72 -30.48 -10.22
CA SER A 15 -8.39 -29.17 -10.33
C SER A 15 -7.82 -28.16 -9.34
N ASP A 16 -7.60 -28.53 -8.08
CA ASP A 16 -7.05 -27.69 -7.05
C ASP A 16 -5.58 -27.33 -7.30
N GLN A 17 -4.77 -28.25 -7.81
CA GLN A 17 -3.39 -27.95 -8.23
C GLN A 17 -3.36 -26.90 -9.36
N ARG A 18 -4.24 -27.02 -10.35
CA ARG A 18 -4.35 -26.02 -11.44
C ARG A 18 -4.80 -24.66 -10.91
N ARG A 19 -5.72 -24.62 -9.95
CA ARG A 19 -6.19 -23.40 -9.30
C ARG A 19 -5.08 -22.76 -8.47
N LEU A 20 -4.31 -23.55 -7.72
CA LEU A 20 -3.18 -23.09 -6.93
C LEU A 20 -2.11 -22.44 -7.82
N LYS A 21 -1.73 -23.13 -8.92
CA LYS A 21 -0.81 -22.56 -9.90
C LYS A 21 -1.33 -21.24 -10.47
N ARG A 22 -2.61 -21.15 -10.78
CA ARG A 22 -3.24 -19.90 -11.25
C ARG A 22 -3.19 -18.78 -10.19
N GLU A 23 -3.34 -19.09 -8.90
CA GLU A 23 -3.14 -18.11 -7.81
C GLU A 23 -1.70 -17.59 -7.79
N GLU A 24 -0.72 -18.47 -7.91
CA GLU A 24 0.70 -18.11 -7.93
C GLU A 24 1.03 -17.23 -9.14
N ASP A 25 0.58 -17.59 -10.33
CA ASP A 25 0.76 -16.82 -11.55
C ASP A 25 0.14 -15.41 -11.42
N ARG A 26 -1.08 -15.33 -10.89
CA ARG A 26 -1.75 -14.05 -10.63
C ARG A 26 -0.98 -13.18 -9.63
N ALA A 27 -0.50 -13.76 -8.55
CA ALA A 27 0.29 -13.05 -7.54
C ALA A 27 1.60 -12.53 -8.14
N TYR A 28 2.25 -13.31 -8.99
CA TYR A 28 3.48 -12.95 -9.68
C TYR A 28 3.27 -11.83 -10.71
N HIS A 29 2.29 -11.95 -11.59
CA HIS A 29 1.96 -10.91 -12.57
C HIS A 29 1.64 -9.57 -11.93
N ARG A 30 0.93 -9.57 -10.80
CA ARG A 30 0.66 -8.35 -10.05
C ARG A 30 1.90 -7.77 -9.41
N ALA A 31 2.81 -8.61 -8.93
CA ALA A 31 4.09 -8.15 -8.41
C ALA A 31 4.91 -7.45 -9.49
N ILE A 32 4.94 -7.99 -10.72
CA ILE A 32 5.60 -7.37 -11.88
C ILE A 32 4.99 -6.00 -12.18
N ASN A 33 3.66 -5.92 -12.25
CA ASN A 33 2.96 -4.67 -12.53
C ASN A 33 3.23 -3.62 -11.43
N GLN A 34 3.16 -4.04 -10.15
CA GLN A 34 3.46 -3.15 -9.03
C GLN A 34 4.92 -2.67 -9.06
N HIS A 35 5.85 -3.54 -9.37
CA HIS A 35 7.26 -3.22 -9.51
C HIS A 35 7.49 -2.18 -10.63
N SER A 36 6.89 -2.39 -11.79
CA SER A 36 6.95 -1.45 -12.91
C SER A 36 6.37 -0.08 -12.54
N MET A 37 5.24 -0.05 -11.83
CA MET A 37 4.64 1.19 -11.33
C MET A 37 5.53 1.91 -10.32
N LEU A 38 6.17 1.19 -9.39
CA LEU A 38 7.08 1.79 -8.41
C LEU A 38 8.28 2.44 -9.09
N ARG A 39 8.86 1.79 -10.11
CA ARG A 39 9.92 2.36 -10.95
C ARG A 39 9.44 3.61 -11.69
N ALA A 40 8.29 3.54 -12.34
CA ALA A 40 7.70 4.68 -13.05
C ALA A 40 7.47 5.90 -12.15
N HIS A 41 7.13 5.69 -10.88
CA HIS A 41 6.85 6.75 -9.91
C HIS A 41 8.05 7.16 -9.04
N SER A 42 9.27 6.71 -9.32
CA SER A 42 10.46 6.98 -8.50
C SER A 42 10.27 6.57 -7.04
N LYS A 43 9.87 5.32 -6.83
CA LYS A 43 9.69 4.68 -5.52
C LYS A 43 10.41 3.34 -5.49
N GLU A 44 11.56 3.29 -6.10
CA GLU A 44 12.36 2.07 -6.24
C GLU A 44 12.82 1.53 -4.89
N GLY A 45 12.96 2.36 -3.86
CA GLY A 45 13.22 1.93 -2.48
C GLY A 45 12.16 0.99 -1.88
N SER A 46 10.94 0.97 -2.45
CA SER A 46 9.86 0.05 -2.03
C SER A 46 9.85 -1.26 -2.83
N THR A 47 10.80 -1.48 -3.73
CA THR A 47 10.99 -2.75 -4.46
C THR A 47 11.79 -3.76 -3.64
N SER A 48 11.88 -5.01 -4.11
CA SER A 48 12.71 -6.05 -3.50
C SER A 48 14.18 -5.65 -3.50
N TYR A 49 14.70 -5.23 -4.66
CA TYR A 49 16.09 -4.77 -4.75
C TYR A 49 16.34 -3.49 -3.97
N GLY A 50 15.39 -2.55 -3.95
CA GLY A 50 15.51 -1.33 -3.15
C GLY A 50 15.65 -1.63 -1.66
N THR A 51 14.87 -2.59 -1.15
CA THR A 51 14.99 -3.07 0.23
C THR A 51 16.35 -3.74 0.48
N ALA A 52 16.84 -4.57 -0.44
CA ALA A 52 18.12 -5.22 -0.33
C ALA A 52 19.29 -4.21 -0.35
N LEU A 53 19.24 -3.21 -1.25
CA LEU A 53 20.21 -2.11 -1.28
C LEU A 53 20.22 -1.34 0.04
N PHE A 54 19.06 -1.05 0.62
CA PHE A 54 18.97 -0.42 1.93
C PHE A 54 19.67 -1.25 3.01
N GLN A 55 19.37 -2.53 3.07
CA GLN A 55 19.95 -3.44 4.07
C GLN A 55 21.47 -3.53 3.96
N ASN A 56 21.99 -3.54 2.73
CA ASN A 56 23.42 -3.67 2.48
C ASN A 56 24.21 -2.39 2.81
N TYR A 57 23.64 -1.22 2.62
CA TYR A 57 24.40 0.04 2.68
C TYR A 57 24.03 0.96 3.85
N ALA A 58 22.91 0.73 4.55
CA ALA A 58 22.43 1.65 5.58
C ALA A 58 23.45 1.87 6.72
N GLU A 59 24.06 0.81 7.18
CA GLU A 59 25.04 0.90 8.27
C GLU A 59 26.33 1.57 7.82
N THR A 60 26.89 1.13 6.70
CA THR A 60 28.12 1.72 6.13
C THR A 60 27.99 3.23 5.89
N VAL A 61 26.85 3.65 5.32
CA VAL A 61 26.58 5.08 5.07
C VAL A 61 26.38 5.82 6.39
N SER A 62 25.72 5.20 7.39
CA SER A 62 25.54 5.81 8.70
C SER A 62 26.88 6.08 9.40
N VAL A 63 27.77 5.09 9.40
CA VAL A 63 29.13 5.22 9.97
C VAL A 63 29.94 6.27 9.22
N SER A 64 29.88 6.29 7.89
CA SER A 64 30.59 7.28 7.07
C SER A 64 30.11 8.71 7.33
N ILE A 65 28.79 8.90 7.53
CA ILE A 65 28.23 10.22 7.89
C ILE A 65 28.65 10.62 9.30
N ASP A 66 28.65 9.69 10.26
CA ASP A 66 29.09 9.95 11.62
C ASP A 66 30.55 10.40 11.66
N ALA A 67 31.43 9.68 10.97
CA ALA A 67 32.83 10.05 10.84
C ALA A 67 33.03 11.43 10.19
N LEU A 68 32.23 11.75 9.16
CA LEU A 68 32.24 13.06 8.54
C LEU A 68 31.80 14.15 9.53
N LEU A 69 30.69 13.93 10.25
CA LEU A 69 30.16 14.90 11.22
C LEU A 69 31.16 15.14 12.36
N THR A 70 31.80 14.08 12.87
CA THR A 70 32.83 14.17 13.91
C THR A 70 34.00 15.03 13.45
N LYS A 71 34.58 14.73 12.28
CA LYS A 71 35.68 15.52 11.71
C LYS A 71 35.33 16.99 11.55
N LEU A 72 34.12 17.27 11.10
CA LEU A 72 33.66 18.62 10.86
C LEU A 72 33.36 19.41 12.16
N ILE A 73 33.02 18.72 13.25
CA ILE A 73 32.90 19.33 14.58
C ILE A 73 34.28 19.69 15.13
N GLU A 74 35.26 18.79 14.96
CA GLU A 74 36.62 18.98 15.43
C GLU A 74 37.38 20.06 14.64
N ASP A 75 37.25 20.05 13.32
CA ASP A 75 37.89 21.02 12.42
C ASP A 75 36.95 21.44 11.28
N PRO A 76 36.20 22.54 11.43
CA PRO A 76 35.33 23.08 10.39
C PRO A 76 36.06 23.40 9.07
N ALA A 77 37.37 23.65 9.09
CA ALA A 77 38.12 23.95 7.88
C ALA A 77 38.22 22.75 6.94
N THR A 78 38.05 21.52 7.44
CA THR A 78 38.00 20.29 6.65
C THR A 78 36.80 20.25 5.69
N ALA A 79 35.76 21.05 5.94
CA ALA A 79 34.61 21.19 5.03
C ALA A 79 35.02 21.75 3.65
N GLY A 80 36.11 22.52 3.57
CA GLY A 80 36.64 23.06 2.32
C GLY A 80 35.58 23.76 1.46
N LYS A 81 35.43 23.33 0.22
CA LYS A 81 34.41 23.86 -0.71
C LYS A 81 32.95 23.67 -0.29
N HIS A 82 32.70 22.83 0.69
CA HIS A 82 31.35 22.51 1.19
C HIS A 82 31.02 23.16 2.54
N TYR A 83 31.76 24.19 2.93
CA TYR A 83 31.61 24.86 4.24
C TYR A 83 30.17 25.34 4.52
N SER A 84 29.48 25.90 3.50
CA SER A 84 28.08 26.31 3.64
C SER A 84 27.11 25.13 3.83
N ALA A 85 27.34 24.01 3.13
CA ALA A 85 26.52 22.79 3.28
C ALA A 85 26.64 22.17 4.68
N TRP A 86 27.79 22.30 5.29
CA TRP A 86 28.09 21.83 6.61
C TRP A 86 27.17 22.40 7.70
N GLY A 87 27.01 23.73 7.73
CA GLY A 87 26.12 24.39 8.68
C GLY A 87 24.69 23.87 8.64
N PHE A 88 24.23 23.44 7.46
CA PHE A 88 22.89 22.87 7.31
C PHE A 88 22.79 21.43 7.87
N LEU A 89 23.83 20.64 7.80
CA LEU A 89 23.86 19.27 8.35
C LEU A 89 23.91 19.26 9.88
N LEU A 90 24.53 20.27 10.52
CA LEU A 90 24.55 20.41 11.98
C LEU A 90 23.15 20.42 12.60
N HIS A 91 22.15 20.91 11.90
CA HIS A 91 20.77 20.91 12.37
C HIS A 91 20.17 19.49 12.56
N PHE A 92 20.82 18.48 12.00
CA PHE A 92 20.41 17.07 12.12
C PHE A 92 21.18 16.30 13.21
N CYS A 93 22.20 16.88 13.83
CA CYS A 93 23.03 16.20 14.83
C CYS A 93 22.20 15.61 15.98
N ASN A 94 21.10 16.26 16.36
CA ASN A 94 20.20 15.77 17.41
C ASN A 94 19.39 14.53 17.02
N ARG A 95 19.33 14.18 15.71
CA ARG A 95 18.62 12.98 15.19
C ARG A 95 19.58 11.84 14.83
N GLY A 96 20.87 12.10 14.92
CA GLY A 96 21.95 11.17 14.62
C GLY A 96 22.20 10.95 13.12
N PRO A 97 23.39 10.43 12.79
CA PRO A 97 23.85 10.21 11.41
C PRO A 97 22.96 9.21 10.64
N ARG A 98 22.34 8.26 11.35
CA ARG A 98 21.45 7.26 10.77
C ARG A 98 20.24 7.87 10.05
N SER A 99 19.67 8.95 10.57
CA SER A 99 18.54 9.62 9.92
C SER A 99 18.95 10.27 8.59
N ILE A 100 20.12 10.90 8.55
CA ILE A 100 20.68 11.49 7.32
C ILE A 100 20.97 10.39 6.30
N ALA A 101 21.58 9.27 6.76
CA ALA A 101 21.87 8.11 5.93
C ALA A 101 20.60 7.54 5.26
N LEU A 102 19.54 7.29 6.04
CA LEU A 102 18.30 6.72 5.54
C LEU A 102 17.60 7.64 4.51
N ILE A 103 17.59 8.95 4.76
CA ILE A 103 16.99 9.92 3.82
C ILE A 103 17.80 9.98 2.52
N THR A 104 19.12 10.00 2.63
CA THR A 104 20.04 10.08 1.51
C THR A 104 19.95 8.82 0.65
N LEU A 105 20.08 7.64 1.27
CA LEU A 105 19.93 6.35 0.61
C LEU A 105 18.56 6.20 -0.04
N GLY A 106 17.48 6.53 0.70
CA GLY A 106 16.13 6.46 0.16
C GLY A 106 15.96 7.29 -1.09
N THR A 107 16.52 8.50 -1.10
CA THR A 107 16.45 9.38 -2.27
C THR A 107 17.25 8.84 -3.45
N ILE A 108 18.43 8.27 -3.21
CA ILE A 108 19.26 7.69 -4.27
C ILE A 108 18.59 6.45 -4.84
N ILE A 109 18.19 5.51 -3.98
CA ILE A 109 17.56 4.24 -4.38
C ILE A 109 16.25 4.47 -5.13
N ASP A 110 15.42 5.45 -4.69
CA ASP A 110 14.17 5.80 -5.38
C ASP A 110 14.36 6.26 -6.84
N HIS A 111 15.60 6.55 -7.24
CA HIS A 111 15.93 7.06 -8.56
C HIS A 111 17.12 6.34 -9.21
N ILE A 112 17.56 5.22 -8.66
CA ILE A 112 18.85 4.58 -8.99
C ILE A 112 18.93 4.17 -10.47
N THR A 113 17.81 3.72 -11.06
CA THR A 113 17.79 3.29 -12.47
C THR A 113 17.58 4.45 -13.47
N ARG A 114 17.35 5.69 -12.99
CA ARG A 114 16.96 6.82 -13.85
C ARG A 114 18.11 7.61 -14.47
N ARG A 115 19.35 7.24 -14.17
CA ARG A 115 20.56 7.92 -14.72
C ARG A 115 20.48 9.45 -14.61
N LEU A 116 20.15 9.97 -13.41
CA LEU A 116 20.03 11.41 -13.19
C LEU A 116 21.39 12.09 -13.17
N SER A 117 21.44 13.36 -13.59
CA SER A 117 22.66 14.14 -13.43
C SER A 117 23.01 14.37 -11.96
N ARG A 118 24.31 14.49 -11.64
CA ARG A 118 24.80 14.76 -10.27
C ARG A 118 24.09 15.95 -9.64
N LYS A 119 23.88 17.02 -10.40
CA LYS A 119 23.20 18.25 -9.92
C LYS A 119 21.74 17.99 -9.56
N VAL A 120 21.03 17.18 -10.33
CA VAL A 120 19.62 16.84 -10.09
C VAL A 120 19.50 15.89 -8.90
N MET A 121 20.33 14.86 -8.81
CA MET A 121 20.33 13.92 -7.69
C MET A 121 20.67 14.64 -6.39
N ALA A 122 21.73 15.46 -6.38
CA ALA A 122 22.12 16.27 -5.23
C ALA A 122 20.99 17.20 -4.77
N HIS A 123 20.35 17.91 -5.70
CA HIS A 123 19.19 18.76 -5.35
C HIS A 123 18.05 17.95 -4.70
N ARG A 124 17.76 16.72 -5.19
CA ARG A 124 16.71 15.86 -4.61
C ARG A 124 17.06 15.42 -3.20
N ILE A 125 18.31 15.02 -2.94
CA ILE A 125 18.80 14.67 -1.60
C ILE A 125 18.64 15.85 -0.65
N GLY A 126 19.18 17.03 -0.99
CA GLY A 126 19.06 18.21 -0.14
C GLY A 126 17.62 18.64 0.10
N LYS A 127 16.75 18.53 -0.91
CA LYS A 127 15.32 18.82 -0.77
C LYS A 127 14.62 17.82 0.16
N ALA A 128 14.99 16.55 0.15
CA ALA A 128 14.45 15.52 1.03
C ALA A 128 14.89 15.80 2.49
N LEU A 129 16.15 16.10 2.71
CA LEU A 129 16.68 16.50 4.02
C LEU A 129 16.00 17.77 4.53
N TYR A 130 15.85 18.78 3.68
CA TYR A 130 15.13 20.00 4.07
C TYR A 130 13.66 19.76 4.42
N ALA A 131 13.01 18.80 3.75
CA ALA A 131 11.64 18.42 4.08
C ALA A 131 11.55 17.79 5.47
N GLU A 132 12.52 16.95 5.85
CA GLU A 132 12.62 16.35 7.17
C GLU A 132 12.96 17.42 8.24
N PHE A 133 13.91 18.30 7.97
CA PHE A 133 14.21 19.45 8.84
C PHE A 133 12.96 20.26 9.19
N LYS A 134 12.13 20.57 8.19
CA LYS A 134 10.84 21.24 8.43
C LYS A 134 9.91 20.42 9.33
N ALA A 135 9.84 19.09 9.10
CA ALA A 135 9.00 18.22 9.92
C ALA A 135 9.46 18.21 11.39
N ILE A 136 10.76 18.15 11.62
CA ILE A 136 11.37 18.22 12.95
C ILE A 136 11.02 19.52 13.64
N ARG A 137 11.19 20.65 12.97
CA ARG A 137 10.89 22.00 13.54
C ARG A 137 9.41 22.14 13.90
N ILE A 138 8.50 21.61 13.06
CA ILE A 138 7.07 21.59 13.36
C ILE A 138 6.79 20.75 14.59
N HIS A 139 7.43 19.58 14.72
CA HIS A 139 7.28 18.70 15.87
C HIS A 139 7.79 19.34 17.16
N GLN A 140 9.02 19.90 17.13
CA GLN A 140 9.64 20.59 18.26
C GLN A 140 8.79 21.80 18.75
N ALA A 141 8.15 22.52 17.83
CA ALA A 141 7.26 23.63 18.16
C ALA A 141 5.87 23.17 18.66
N LYS A 142 5.67 21.89 18.98
CA LYS A 142 4.38 21.30 19.40
C LYS A 142 3.23 21.55 18.39
N GLY A 143 3.59 21.74 17.13
CA GLY A 143 2.65 22.08 16.05
C GLY A 143 1.76 20.94 15.60
N GLU A 144 1.87 19.72 16.16
CA GLU A 144 1.02 18.58 15.80
C GLU A 144 -0.45 18.81 16.12
N THR A 145 -0.74 19.45 17.24
CA THR A 145 -2.12 19.78 17.64
C THR A 145 -2.72 20.80 16.68
N LEU A 146 -1.95 21.82 16.32
CA LEU A 146 -2.36 22.82 15.33
C LEU A 146 -2.50 22.19 13.94
N LEU A 147 -1.59 21.30 13.52
CA LEU A 147 -1.70 20.53 12.29
C LEU A 147 -2.98 19.67 12.25
N ARG A 148 -3.34 19.05 13.35
CA ARG A 148 -4.54 18.22 13.46
C ARG A 148 -5.82 19.04 13.37
N GLN A 149 -5.86 20.19 14.01
CA GLN A 149 -6.98 21.16 13.94
C GLN A 149 -7.14 21.73 12.52
N LEU A 150 -6.05 22.12 11.89
CA LEU A 150 -6.06 22.70 10.54
C LEU A 150 -6.36 21.66 9.46
N ARG A 151 -5.98 20.37 9.65
CA ARG A 151 -6.32 19.29 8.71
C ARG A 151 -7.83 19.09 8.57
N LYS A 152 -8.60 19.38 9.62
CA LYS A 152 -10.07 19.32 9.57
C LYS A 152 -10.69 20.47 8.75
N LYS A 153 -9.98 21.57 8.61
CA LYS A 153 -10.52 22.82 8.03
C LYS A 153 -10.00 23.14 6.63
N TYR A 154 -8.79 22.68 6.26
CA TYR A 154 -8.12 23.08 5.01
C TYR A 154 -7.38 21.90 4.35
N GLY A 155 -7.18 21.94 3.03
CA GLY A 155 -6.44 20.91 2.27
C GLY A 155 -4.94 20.82 2.63
N LYS A 156 -4.35 19.63 2.45
CA LYS A 156 -2.96 19.30 2.91
C LYS A 156 -1.85 20.28 2.50
N ALA A 157 -1.90 20.85 1.30
CA ALA A 157 -0.85 21.74 0.79
C ALA A 157 -0.86 23.12 1.46
N VAL A 158 -2.06 23.65 1.75
CA VAL A 158 -2.26 24.96 2.38
C VAL A 158 -1.86 24.94 3.84
N ILE A 159 -2.14 23.81 4.52
CA ILE A 159 -1.90 23.62 5.95
C ILE A 159 -0.42 23.76 6.31
N LYS A 160 0.47 23.09 5.58
CA LYS A 160 1.89 23.04 5.89
C LYS A 160 2.52 24.44 5.85
N LYS A 161 2.12 25.25 4.87
CA LYS A 161 2.60 26.63 4.71
C LYS A 161 2.07 27.58 5.79
N ARG A 162 0.81 27.38 6.21
CA ARG A 162 0.14 28.18 7.24
C ARG A 162 0.67 27.88 8.64
N VAL A 163 0.85 26.58 8.98
CA VAL A 163 1.43 26.13 10.26
C VAL A 163 2.84 26.69 10.46
N LEU A 164 3.69 26.64 9.45
CA LEU A 164 5.04 27.21 9.53
C LEU A 164 5.03 28.73 9.77
N ARG A 165 4.05 29.44 9.21
CA ARG A 165 3.87 30.88 9.42
C ARG A 165 3.36 31.20 10.84
N GLU A 166 2.32 30.49 11.29
CA GLU A 166 1.70 30.70 12.60
C GLU A 166 2.63 30.35 13.77
N LEU A 167 3.45 29.29 13.59
CA LEU A 167 4.45 28.89 14.59
C LEU A 167 5.69 29.80 14.63
N ARG A 168 5.76 30.84 13.79
CA ARG A 168 6.93 31.75 13.68
C ARG A 168 8.25 30.96 13.59
N VAL A 169 8.23 29.77 13.04
CA VAL A 169 9.44 28.99 12.81
C VAL A 169 10.24 29.73 11.76
N GLY A 170 11.29 30.44 12.24
CA GLY A 170 12.13 31.30 11.43
C GLY A 170 12.53 30.61 10.13
N HIS A 171 12.14 31.22 9.03
CA HIS A 171 12.33 30.69 7.69
C HIS A 171 13.71 31.06 7.18
N GLN A 172 14.70 30.28 7.55
CA GLN A 172 15.81 30.10 6.63
C GLN A 172 15.45 28.94 5.69
N ALA A 173 14.73 29.26 4.62
CA ALA A 173 14.43 28.29 3.58
C ALA A 173 15.75 27.97 2.87
N TRP A 174 16.13 26.69 2.83
CA TRP A 174 17.25 26.30 1.99
C TRP A 174 16.94 26.65 0.54
N THR A 175 17.82 27.39 -0.06
CA THR A 175 17.77 27.73 -1.48
C THR A 175 18.10 26.51 -2.34
N VAL A 176 17.83 26.60 -3.64
CA VAL A 176 18.20 25.53 -4.59
C VAL A 176 19.72 25.26 -4.59
N PRO A 177 20.61 26.27 -4.57
CA PRO A 177 22.05 26.08 -4.39
C PRO A 177 22.40 25.32 -3.11
N GLU A 178 21.88 25.75 -1.96
CA GLU A 178 22.15 25.12 -0.66
C GLU A 178 21.70 23.65 -0.61
N CYS A 179 20.49 23.35 -1.09
CA CYS A 179 20.05 21.95 -1.24
C CYS A 179 21.00 21.14 -2.12
N ARG A 180 21.53 21.74 -3.19
CA ARG A 180 22.45 21.09 -4.10
C ARG A 180 23.81 20.84 -3.47
N GLU A 181 24.35 21.78 -2.72
CA GLU A 181 25.63 21.65 -2.02
C GLU A 181 25.61 20.53 -0.98
N VAL A 182 24.58 20.53 -0.11
CA VAL A 182 24.39 19.45 0.87
C VAL A 182 24.28 18.09 0.18
N GLY A 183 23.51 18.01 -0.91
CA GLY A 183 23.36 16.76 -1.65
C GLY A 183 24.64 16.32 -2.37
N LEU A 184 25.46 17.25 -2.88
CA LEU A 184 26.75 16.93 -3.50
C LEU A 184 27.73 16.36 -2.49
N LEU A 185 27.82 16.97 -1.30
CA LEU A 185 28.66 16.48 -0.21
C LEU A 185 28.31 15.00 0.14
N LEU A 186 27.02 14.72 0.28
CA LEU A 186 26.57 13.37 0.62
C LEU A 186 26.73 12.39 -0.55
N LEU A 187 26.56 12.82 -1.80
CA LEU A 187 26.82 11.99 -2.96
C LEU A 187 28.31 11.63 -3.09
N GLU A 188 29.22 12.60 -2.89
CA GLU A 188 30.65 12.36 -2.90
C GLU A 188 31.04 11.37 -1.78
N LEU A 189 30.45 11.53 -0.58
CA LEU A 189 30.67 10.61 0.53
C LEU A 189 30.25 9.16 0.18
N ILE A 190 29.09 8.98 -0.43
CA ILE A 190 28.57 7.65 -0.79
C ILE A 190 29.41 7.01 -1.90
N VAL A 191 29.78 7.75 -2.92
CA VAL A 191 30.63 7.24 -4.00
C VAL A 191 32.02 6.82 -3.48
N THR A 192 32.55 7.56 -2.49
CA THR A 192 33.88 7.27 -1.93
C THR A 192 33.85 6.07 -0.97
N ASN A 193 32.78 5.91 -0.20
CA ASN A 193 32.75 4.92 0.89
C ASN A 193 31.89 3.69 0.60
N THR A 194 31.23 3.63 -0.54
CA THR A 194 30.34 2.50 -0.88
C THR A 194 30.48 2.10 -2.34
N THR A 195 30.02 0.88 -2.64
CA THR A 195 29.86 0.37 -4.01
C THR A 195 28.40 0.52 -4.50
N LEU A 196 27.63 1.45 -3.94
CA LEU A 196 26.22 1.63 -4.33
C LEU A 196 26.08 2.30 -5.70
N ILE A 197 26.76 3.42 -5.88
CA ILE A 197 26.69 4.24 -7.09
C ILE A 197 28.08 4.70 -7.51
N LYS A 198 28.23 5.00 -8.80
CA LYS A 198 29.41 5.65 -9.39
C LYS A 198 29.00 6.83 -10.23
N PHE A 199 29.99 7.66 -10.57
CA PHE A 199 29.80 8.74 -11.53
C PHE A 199 30.27 8.34 -12.92
N GLU A 200 29.39 8.41 -13.90
CA GLU A 200 29.73 8.36 -15.33
C GLU A 200 29.58 9.76 -15.92
N GLY A 201 30.70 10.47 -16.07
CA GLY A 201 30.69 11.88 -16.47
C GLY A 201 29.90 12.74 -15.49
N SER A 202 28.80 13.35 -15.93
CA SER A 202 27.92 14.15 -15.10
C SER A 202 26.75 13.36 -14.49
N THR A 203 26.65 12.07 -14.74
CA THR A 203 25.51 11.22 -14.41
C THR A 203 25.83 10.32 -13.21
N VAL A 204 24.81 10.06 -12.38
CA VAL A 204 24.85 9.08 -11.30
C VAL A 204 24.25 7.78 -11.81
N VAL A 205 24.99 6.70 -11.68
CA VAL A 205 24.57 5.35 -12.10
C VAL A 205 24.87 4.33 -11.01
N PRO A 206 24.15 3.19 -10.95
CA PRO A 206 24.51 2.09 -10.07
C PRO A 206 25.89 1.55 -10.47
N THR A 207 26.63 1.00 -9.51
CA THR A 207 27.83 0.20 -9.82
C THR A 207 27.42 -1.16 -10.38
N GLU A 208 28.38 -1.93 -10.85
CA GLU A 208 28.17 -3.30 -11.32
C GLU A 208 27.50 -4.17 -10.24
N CYS A 209 28.02 -4.12 -9.00
CA CYS A 209 27.45 -4.87 -7.86
C CYS A 209 25.99 -4.49 -7.56
N SER A 210 25.68 -3.20 -7.63
CA SER A 210 24.31 -2.72 -7.42
C SER A 210 23.39 -3.09 -8.58
N GLN A 211 23.92 -3.07 -9.82
CA GLN A 211 23.18 -3.46 -11.02
C GLN A 211 22.87 -4.96 -11.00
N GLU A 212 23.83 -5.80 -10.65
CA GLU A 212 23.60 -7.24 -10.45
C GLU A 212 22.49 -7.51 -9.43
N LEU A 213 22.48 -6.78 -8.32
CA LEU A 213 21.46 -6.93 -7.29
C LEU A 213 20.08 -6.46 -7.78
N ILE A 214 20.03 -5.39 -8.59
CA ILE A 214 18.80 -4.91 -9.22
C ILE A 214 18.26 -5.98 -10.19
N ASP A 215 19.13 -6.61 -10.95
CA ASP A 215 18.76 -7.58 -11.99
C ASP A 215 18.39 -8.96 -11.39
N LEU A 216 19.08 -9.36 -10.31
CA LEU A 216 18.85 -10.64 -9.63
C LEU A 216 17.68 -10.65 -8.64
N CYS A 217 17.20 -9.49 -8.20
CA CYS A 217 16.08 -9.42 -7.25
C CYS A 217 14.73 -9.36 -7.98
N PRO A 218 14.03 -10.48 -8.16
CA PRO A 218 12.74 -10.50 -8.82
C PRO A 218 11.68 -9.75 -7.99
N PRO A 219 10.60 -9.29 -8.62
CA PRO A 219 9.45 -8.77 -7.90
C PRO A 219 8.95 -9.80 -6.88
N ARG A 220 8.73 -9.36 -5.65
CA ARG A 220 8.15 -10.25 -4.62
C ARG A 220 6.69 -10.48 -4.92
N PRO A 221 6.22 -11.74 -5.07
CA PRO A 221 4.81 -12.03 -5.23
C PRO A 221 3.99 -11.37 -4.12
N LEU A 222 2.79 -10.93 -4.43
CA LEU A 222 1.86 -10.47 -3.41
C LEU A 222 1.54 -11.63 -2.48
N ALA A 223 1.37 -11.33 -1.19
CA ALA A 223 0.89 -12.33 -0.25
C ALA A 223 -0.43 -12.91 -0.79
N PRO A 224 -0.58 -14.25 -0.86
CA PRO A 224 -1.78 -14.89 -1.42
C PRO A 224 -3.08 -14.35 -0.84
N ARG A 225 -3.09 -14.03 0.47
CA ARG A 225 -4.24 -13.43 1.18
C ARG A 225 -4.66 -12.04 0.67
N ALA A 226 -3.80 -11.34 -0.06
CA ALA A 226 -4.17 -10.03 -0.64
C ALA A 226 -5.10 -10.13 -1.84
N LEU A 227 -5.38 -11.35 -2.29
CA LEU A 227 -6.25 -11.70 -3.41
C LEU A 227 -7.32 -12.68 -2.95
N PRO A 228 -8.50 -12.74 -3.62
CA PRO A 228 -9.42 -13.83 -3.45
C PRO A 228 -8.72 -15.17 -3.74
N ARG A 229 -8.91 -16.15 -2.84
CA ARG A 229 -8.32 -17.48 -2.94
C ARG A 229 -9.16 -18.32 -3.89
N LEU A 230 -8.54 -19.07 -4.78
CA LEU A 230 -9.22 -19.99 -5.72
C LEU A 230 -9.29 -21.43 -5.19
N VAL A 231 -8.63 -21.65 -4.05
CA VAL A 231 -8.66 -22.94 -3.33
C VAL A 231 -9.27 -22.69 -1.95
N ARG A 232 -10.06 -23.65 -1.48
CA ARG A 232 -10.69 -23.58 -0.17
C ARG A 232 -9.63 -23.45 0.93
N LEU A 233 -9.91 -22.57 1.89
CA LEU A 233 -9.02 -22.34 3.01
C LEU A 233 -9.14 -23.46 4.06
N GLU A 234 -8.01 -23.85 4.62
CA GLU A 234 -7.96 -24.73 5.79
C GLU A 234 -8.60 -24.03 6.99
N PRO A 235 -9.48 -24.73 7.74
CA PRO A 235 -10.08 -24.13 8.94
C PRO A 235 -9.03 -23.77 9.98
N TRP A 236 -9.25 -22.68 10.68
CA TRP A 236 -8.48 -22.33 11.88
C TRP A 236 -8.74 -23.34 12.99
N GLN A 237 -7.68 -24.01 13.46
CA GLN A 237 -7.75 -24.93 14.61
C GLN A 237 -7.35 -24.25 15.91
N GLY A 238 -6.65 -23.11 15.82
CA GLY A 238 -6.16 -22.29 16.92
C GLY A 238 -6.05 -20.83 16.53
N THR A 239 -5.38 -20.04 17.33
CA THR A 239 -5.17 -18.60 17.09
C THR A 239 -4.08 -18.30 16.07
N GLU A 240 -3.45 -19.34 15.52
CA GLU A 240 -2.40 -19.25 14.52
C GLU A 240 -2.64 -20.23 13.37
N ARG A 241 -2.38 -19.81 12.14
CA ARG A 241 -2.43 -20.64 10.92
C ARG A 241 -1.24 -20.28 10.02
N ASN A 242 -0.39 -21.28 9.73
CA ASN A 242 0.81 -21.12 8.89
C ASN A 242 1.75 -19.99 9.36
N GLY A 243 2.03 -19.92 10.67
CA GLY A 243 2.90 -18.92 11.27
C GLY A 243 2.31 -17.51 11.33
N LYS A 244 1.00 -17.38 11.12
CA LYS A 244 0.29 -16.09 11.21
C LYS A 244 -0.77 -16.12 12.28
N PRO A 245 -0.78 -15.13 13.19
CA PRO A 245 -1.83 -15.00 14.17
C PRO A 245 -3.14 -14.55 13.50
N LEU A 246 -4.27 -15.07 14.00
CA LEU A 246 -5.61 -14.67 13.59
C LEU A 246 -5.88 -13.20 13.89
N VAL A 247 -5.38 -12.74 15.04
CA VAL A 247 -5.53 -11.36 15.46
C VAL A 247 -4.28 -10.59 15.12
N SER A 248 -4.42 -9.61 14.22
CA SER A 248 -3.33 -8.71 13.87
C SER A 248 -3.29 -7.56 14.87
N CYS A 249 -2.33 -7.60 15.80
CA CYS A 249 -2.10 -6.52 16.75
C CYS A 249 -0.96 -5.63 16.28
N ARG A 250 -1.18 -4.33 16.32
CA ARG A 250 -0.12 -3.34 16.05
C ARG A 250 0.81 -3.15 17.25
N ARG A 251 0.41 -3.61 18.45
CA ARG A 251 1.17 -3.47 19.70
C ARG A 251 1.07 -4.77 20.51
N PRO A 252 2.16 -5.23 21.12
CA PRO A 252 2.15 -6.43 21.97
C PRO A 252 1.14 -6.37 23.12
N MET A 253 0.85 -5.19 23.68
CA MET A 253 -0.09 -4.98 24.78
C MET A 253 -1.56 -5.22 24.39
N ASP A 254 -1.88 -5.29 23.10
CA ASP A 254 -3.26 -5.48 22.64
C ASP A 254 -3.74 -6.94 22.78
N PHE A 255 -2.83 -7.89 23.14
CA PHE A 255 -3.16 -9.31 23.31
C PHE A 255 -3.71 -9.69 24.70
N GLU A 256 -3.45 -8.89 25.72
CA GLU A 256 -3.81 -9.22 27.12
C GLU A 256 -5.33 -9.37 27.37
N HIS A 257 -6.15 -8.87 26.45
CA HIS A 257 -7.61 -8.88 26.58
C HIS A 257 -8.32 -10.02 25.82
N ILE A 258 -7.56 -10.85 25.09
CA ILE A 258 -8.16 -11.96 24.33
C ILE A 258 -8.17 -13.20 25.20
N THR A 259 -9.33 -13.49 25.80
CA THR A 259 -9.53 -14.71 26.58
C THR A 259 -9.59 -15.93 25.65
N ALA A 260 -9.26 -17.12 26.17
CA ALA A 260 -9.37 -18.37 25.41
C ALA A 260 -10.80 -18.63 24.87
N GLU A 261 -11.82 -18.15 25.59
CA GLU A 261 -13.22 -18.29 25.19
C GLU A 261 -13.60 -17.32 24.06
N SER A 262 -13.16 -16.07 24.15
CA SER A 262 -13.36 -15.11 23.06
C SER A 262 -12.60 -15.53 21.79
N ALA A 263 -11.42 -16.14 21.92
CA ALA A 263 -10.69 -16.70 20.80
C ALA A 263 -11.44 -17.86 20.12
N LYS A 264 -12.04 -18.77 20.88
CA LYS A 264 -12.86 -19.88 20.34
C LYS A 264 -14.07 -19.36 19.55
N SER A 265 -14.79 -18.37 20.10
CA SER A 265 -15.92 -17.76 19.41
C SER A 265 -15.51 -17.05 18.13
N LEU A 266 -14.39 -16.33 18.15
CA LEU A 266 -13.83 -15.66 16.99
C LEU A 266 -13.43 -16.66 15.90
N ILE A 267 -12.72 -17.75 16.25
CA ILE A 267 -12.33 -18.82 15.34
C ILE A 267 -13.56 -19.45 14.66
N LYS A 268 -14.61 -19.71 15.44
CA LYS A 268 -15.85 -20.27 14.90
C LYS A 268 -16.48 -19.36 13.84
N VAL A 269 -16.55 -18.06 14.10
CA VAL A 269 -17.13 -17.09 13.16
C VAL A 269 -16.27 -16.93 11.92
N VAL A 270 -14.93 -16.86 12.07
CA VAL A 270 -14.02 -16.76 10.94
C VAL A 270 -14.08 -18.01 10.07
N ASN A 271 -14.10 -19.20 10.67
CA ASN A 271 -14.23 -20.46 9.93
C ASN A 271 -15.53 -20.54 9.13
N ILE A 272 -16.64 -20.01 9.67
CA ILE A 272 -17.90 -19.93 8.92
C ILE A 272 -17.76 -18.98 7.72
N GLN A 273 -17.15 -17.81 7.91
CA GLN A 273 -16.97 -16.85 6.83
C GLN A 273 -16.01 -17.34 5.75
N GLU A 274 -14.88 -17.92 6.14
CA GLU A 274 -13.86 -18.45 5.22
C GLU A 274 -14.31 -19.77 4.55
N GLY A 275 -15.22 -20.52 5.16
CA GLY A 275 -15.78 -21.74 4.60
C GLY A 275 -16.78 -21.50 3.47
N ASN A 276 -17.32 -20.29 3.35
CA ASN A 276 -18.30 -19.95 2.32
C ASN A 276 -17.62 -19.69 0.97
N ALA A 277 -17.96 -20.51 -0.01
CA ALA A 277 -17.56 -20.24 -1.38
C ALA A 277 -18.33 -19.07 -1.97
N LEU A 278 -17.63 -18.12 -2.53
CA LEU A 278 -18.15 -16.95 -3.21
C LEU A 278 -17.97 -17.08 -4.72
N GLU A 279 -18.70 -16.28 -5.49
CA GLU A 279 -18.54 -16.16 -6.94
C GLU A 279 -18.68 -14.70 -7.36
N MET A 280 -18.08 -14.35 -8.49
CA MET A 280 -18.35 -13.08 -9.16
C MET A 280 -19.65 -13.21 -9.95
N ASP A 281 -20.57 -12.29 -9.73
CA ASP A 281 -21.82 -12.22 -10.52
C ASP A 281 -21.48 -11.76 -11.94
N PRO A 282 -21.64 -12.62 -12.97
CA PRO A 282 -21.21 -12.29 -14.33
C PRO A 282 -22.08 -11.21 -14.97
N TRP A 283 -23.37 -11.15 -14.62
CA TRP A 283 -24.26 -10.14 -15.12
C TRP A 283 -23.90 -8.75 -14.54
N MET A 284 -23.72 -8.67 -13.22
CA MET A 284 -23.32 -7.43 -12.57
C MET A 284 -21.94 -6.96 -13.04
N LEU A 285 -21.01 -7.86 -13.28
CA LEU A 285 -19.69 -7.54 -13.81
C LEU A 285 -19.80 -6.91 -15.21
N GLN A 286 -20.62 -7.49 -16.08
CA GLN A 286 -20.88 -6.95 -17.41
C GLN A 286 -21.51 -5.57 -17.34
N GLN A 287 -22.53 -5.38 -16.49
CA GLN A 287 -23.18 -4.07 -16.31
C GLN A 287 -22.19 -3.01 -15.80
N GLN A 288 -21.35 -3.37 -14.82
CA GLN A 288 -20.35 -2.44 -14.32
C GLN A 288 -19.27 -2.12 -15.34
N ARG A 289 -18.87 -3.07 -16.19
CA ARG A 289 -17.91 -2.82 -17.27
C ARG A 289 -18.51 -1.83 -18.30
N GLN A 290 -19.74 -2.05 -18.73
CA GLN A 290 -20.45 -1.16 -19.63
C GLN A 290 -20.62 0.24 -19.02
N ALA A 291 -21.02 0.32 -17.75
CA ALA A 291 -21.17 1.59 -17.05
C ALA A 291 -19.83 2.34 -16.92
N TRP A 292 -18.74 1.62 -16.70
CA TRP A 292 -17.39 2.19 -16.64
C TRP A 292 -16.91 2.71 -18.00
N GLU A 293 -17.15 1.96 -19.07
CA GLU A 293 -16.83 2.35 -20.44
C GLU A 293 -17.65 3.56 -20.90
N ALA A 294 -18.89 3.65 -20.48
CA ALA A 294 -19.77 4.78 -20.73
C ALA A 294 -19.57 5.98 -19.78
N ASP A 295 -18.59 5.91 -18.90
CA ASP A 295 -18.27 6.92 -17.86
C ASP A 295 -19.48 7.35 -17.02
N LEU A 296 -20.32 6.40 -16.64
CA LEU A 296 -21.51 6.68 -15.84
C LEU A 296 -21.11 7.02 -14.39
N SER A 297 -21.86 7.94 -13.76
CA SER A 297 -21.60 8.47 -12.41
C SER A 297 -21.85 7.48 -11.24
N VAL A 298 -21.89 6.18 -11.51
CA VAL A 298 -22.06 5.13 -10.50
C VAL A 298 -20.75 4.78 -9.77
N PHE A 299 -19.62 5.23 -10.31
CA PHE A 299 -18.30 5.05 -9.72
C PHE A 299 -17.86 6.29 -8.95
N PRO A 300 -16.92 6.14 -7.97
CA PRO A 300 -16.42 7.27 -7.18
C PRO A 300 -15.51 8.23 -7.97
N VAL A 301 -15.31 7.99 -9.25
CA VAL A 301 -14.42 8.75 -10.13
C VAL A 301 -14.82 8.49 -11.59
N SER A 302 -14.68 9.50 -12.46
CA SER A 302 -14.82 9.33 -13.91
C SER A 302 -13.68 8.51 -14.49
N ARG A 303 -13.98 7.75 -15.55
CA ARG A 303 -12.99 6.98 -16.29
C ARG A 303 -11.96 7.87 -16.96
N GLU A 304 -12.43 8.93 -17.60
CA GLU A 304 -11.58 9.91 -18.26
C GLU A 304 -11.18 11.04 -17.28
N PRO A 305 -9.94 11.54 -17.35
CA PRO A 305 -9.52 12.69 -16.58
C PRO A 305 -10.36 13.92 -16.92
N SER A 306 -11.02 14.51 -15.93
CA SER A 306 -11.81 15.72 -16.10
C SER A 306 -10.96 16.99 -16.25
N ALA A 307 -9.64 16.92 -16.00
CA ALA A 307 -8.71 18.03 -16.13
C ALA A 307 -7.30 17.55 -16.50
N PRO A 308 -6.47 18.38 -17.18
CA PRO A 308 -5.08 18.04 -17.52
C PRO A 308 -4.19 17.70 -16.32
N TYR A 309 -4.54 18.17 -15.13
CA TYR A 309 -3.81 17.94 -13.88
C TYR A 309 -4.76 17.39 -12.82
N GLU A 310 -4.93 16.07 -12.81
CA GLU A 310 -5.68 15.40 -11.77
C GLU A 310 -4.87 15.22 -10.49
N GLY A 311 -5.56 15.33 -9.35
CA GLY A 311 -4.98 15.00 -8.05
C GLY A 311 -4.66 13.49 -7.95
N ARG A 312 -3.55 13.15 -7.27
CA ARG A 312 -3.11 11.76 -7.03
C ARG A 312 -4.24 10.86 -6.52
N GLU A 313 -5.18 11.40 -5.76
CA GLU A 313 -6.31 10.65 -5.21
C GLU A 313 -7.25 10.13 -6.29
N GLN A 314 -7.53 10.92 -7.33
CA GLN A 314 -8.39 10.53 -8.45
C GLN A 314 -7.74 9.42 -9.29
N ILE A 315 -6.45 9.57 -9.56
CA ILE A 315 -5.67 8.53 -10.26
C ILE A 315 -5.72 7.20 -9.52
N ILE A 316 -5.57 7.22 -8.18
CA ILE A 316 -5.63 6.01 -7.35
C ILE A 316 -7.04 5.40 -7.37
N LYS A 317 -8.09 6.22 -7.30
CA LYS A 317 -9.48 5.73 -7.35
C LYS A 317 -9.78 5.05 -8.69
N ARG A 318 -9.36 5.68 -9.81
CA ARG A 318 -9.52 5.10 -11.15
C ARG A 318 -8.81 3.77 -11.30
N ALA A 319 -7.53 3.71 -10.90
CA ALA A 319 -6.76 2.47 -10.92
C ALA A 319 -7.38 1.35 -10.06
N ARG A 320 -8.04 1.71 -8.94
CA ARG A 320 -8.75 0.73 -8.11
C ARG A 320 -10.01 0.19 -8.77
N VAL A 321 -10.79 1.02 -9.44
CA VAL A 321 -11.99 0.56 -10.17
C VAL A 321 -11.58 -0.40 -11.28
N GLU A 322 -10.60 -0.01 -12.11
CA GLU A 322 -10.08 -0.89 -13.17
C GLU A 322 -9.54 -2.22 -12.63
N GLU A 323 -8.81 -2.17 -11.52
CA GLU A 323 -8.27 -3.38 -10.89
C GLU A 323 -9.37 -4.31 -10.40
N VAL A 324 -10.45 -3.77 -9.81
CA VAL A 324 -11.60 -4.56 -9.35
C VAL A 324 -12.31 -5.24 -10.51
N LEU A 325 -12.59 -4.50 -11.59
CA LEU A 325 -13.25 -5.05 -12.78
C LEU A 325 -12.40 -6.13 -13.46
N ARG A 326 -11.11 -5.84 -13.68
CA ARG A 326 -10.16 -6.80 -14.26
C ARG A 326 -10.05 -8.07 -13.41
N GLN A 327 -10.00 -7.94 -12.09
CA GLN A 327 -9.97 -9.09 -11.20
C GLN A 327 -11.26 -9.90 -11.26
N GLY A 328 -12.41 -9.21 -11.34
CA GLY A 328 -13.70 -9.87 -11.52
C GLY A 328 -13.72 -10.71 -12.79
N GLU A 329 -13.21 -10.19 -13.90
CA GLU A 329 -13.08 -10.89 -15.18
C GLU A 329 -12.16 -12.13 -15.09
N GLU A 330 -11.01 -12.00 -14.40
CA GLU A 330 -10.04 -13.09 -14.21
C GLU A 330 -10.62 -14.29 -13.47
N ILE A 331 -11.50 -14.06 -12.49
CA ILE A 331 -12.04 -15.13 -11.63
C ILE A 331 -13.53 -15.42 -11.90
N SER A 332 -14.11 -14.77 -12.90
CA SER A 332 -15.51 -15.02 -13.29
C SER A 332 -15.73 -16.49 -13.61
N GLY A 333 -16.83 -17.05 -13.11
CA GLY A 333 -17.16 -18.46 -13.25
C GLY A 333 -16.41 -19.44 -12.30
N LEU A 334 -15.42 -18.95 -11.56
CA LEU A 334 -14.70 -19.73 -10.56
C LEU A 334 -15.23 -19.46 -9.16
N PRO A 335 -15.31 -20.49 -8.29
CA PRO A 335 -15.49 -20.26 -6.88
C PRO A 335 -14.24 -19.61 -6.30
N PHE A 336 -14.42 -18.74 -5.31
CA PHE A 336 -13.32 -18.17 -4.55
C PHE A 336 -13.67 -18.01 -3.07
N TRP A 337 -12.65 -17.86 -2.24
CA TRP A 337 -12.77 -17.67 -0.80
C TRP A 337 -11.99 -16.43 -0.37
N LEU A 338 -12.44 -15.80 0.72
CA LEU A 338 -11.76 -14.66 1.30
C LEU A 338 -11.11 -15.05 2.62
N GLU A 339 -9.83 -14.84 2.74
CA GLU A 339 -9.10 -14.95 4.00
C GLU A 339 -9.42 -13.74 4.89
N HIS A 340 -9.56 -13.95 6.20
CA HIS A 340 -9.92 -12.90 7.14
C HIS A 340 -8.88 -12.76 8.25
N ASP A 341 -8.70 -11.51 8.69
CA ASP A 341 -7.96 -11.15 9.89
C ASP A 341 -8.91 -10.52 10.90
N ALA A 342 -8.60 -10.61 12.19
CA ALA A 342 -9.33 -9.90 13.23
C ALA A 342 -8.48 -8.79 13.86
N ASP A 343 -9.11 -7.70 14.31
CA ASP A 343 -8.45 -6.71 15.16
C ASP A 343 -8.58 -7.10 16.66
N PHE A 344 -7.82 -6.42 17.51
CA PHE A 344 -7.85 -6.65 18.97
C PHE A 344 -9.22 -6.39 19.62
N ARG A 345 -10.16 -5.77 18.91
CA ARG A 345 -11.54 -5.52 19.36
C ARG A 345 -12.50 -6.59 18.88
N GLY A 346 -12.01 -7.66 18.23
CA GLY A 346 -12.81 -8.74 17.69
C GLY A 346 -13.55 -8.40 16.38
N ARG A 347 -13.15 -7.33 15.68
CA ARG A 347 -13.70 -7.01 14.36
C ARG A 347 -13.00 -7.82 13.31
N ILE A 348 -13.74 -8.42 12.38
CA ILE A 348 -13.24 -9.28 11.34
C ILE A 348 -13.15 -8.49 10.04
N TYR A 349 -12.01 -8.60 9.35
CA TYR A 349 -11.72 -7.90 8.10
C TYR A 349 -11.24 -8.90 7.05
N ALA A 350 -11.80 -8.81 5.86
CA ALA A 350 -11.26 -9.54 4.72
C ALA A 350 -9.88 -9.00 4.36
N SER A 351 -8.90 -9.90 4.26
CA SER A 351 -7.51 -9.55 3.96
C SER A 351 -7.32 -9.15 2.51
N SER A 352 -8.22 -9.58 1.62
CA SER A 352 -8.19 -9.22 0.21
C SER A 352 -8.41 -7.71 0.00
N ARG A 353 -7.51 -7.11 -0.77
CA ARG A 353 -7.60 -5.67 -1.13
C ARG A 353 -8.64 -5.39 -2.21
N THR A 354 -8.95 -6.39 -3.02
CA THR A 354 -9.91 -6.35 -4.11
C THR A 354 -10.79 -7.59 -4.04
N GLY A 355 -12.00 -7.54 -4.57
CA GLY A 355 -12.93 -8.67 -4.49
C GLY A 355 -13.40 -8.96 -3.05
N SER A 356 -13.54 -7.93 -2.21
CA SER A 356 -13.98 -8.06 -0.80
C SER A 356 -15.40 -7.52 -0.62
N HIS A 357 -16.22 -8.25 0.14
CA HIS A 357 -17.55 -7.81 0.57
C HIS A 357 -17.52 -6.60 1.54
N GLN A 358 -16.35 -6.19 2.00
CA GLN A 358 -16.11 -5.01 2.82
C GLN A 358 -15.57 -3.81 2.03
N GLY A 359 -15.47 -3.94 0.72
CA GLY A 359 -15.05 -2.90 -0.19
C GLY A 359 -16.09 -1.81 -0.43
N PRO A 360 -15.83 -0.88 -1.37
CA PRO A 360 -16.83 0.09 -1.85
C PRO A 360 -17.98 -0.61 -2.57
N ASP A 361 -19.09 0.09 -2.75
CA ASP A 361 -20.36 -0.50 -3.20
C ASP A 361 -20.26 -1.21 -4.56
N HIS A 362 -19.55 -0.64 -5.54
CA HIS A 362 -19.31 -1.29 -6.82
C HIS A 362 -18.55 -2.63 -6.68
N GLN A 363 -17.67 -2.76 -5.69
CA GLN A 363 -16.98 -4.01 -5.41
C GLN A 363 -17.87 -5.04 -4.70
N LYS A 364 -18.66 -4.60 -3.72
CA LYS A 364 -19.61 -5.46 -3.02
C LYS A 364 -20.66 -6.06 -3.95
N ALA A 365 -21.15 -5.24 -4.90
CA ALA A 365 -22.19 -5.65 -5.83
C ALA A 365 -21.76 -6.78 -6.79
N LEU A 366 -20.44 -7.00 -6.96
CA LEU A 366 -19.92 -8.08 -7.80
C LEU A 366 -19.91 -9.44 -7.11
N ILE A 367 -20.10 -9.50 -5.78
CA ILE A 367 -19.86 -10.70 -4.99
C ILE A 367 -21.17 -11.35 -4.58
N GLY A 368 -21.37 -12.59 -4.97
CA GLY A 368 -22.46 -13.44 -4.54
C GLY A 368 -21.97 -14.72 -3.84
N PHE A 369 -22.88 -15.43 -3.20
CA PHE A 369 -22.61 -16.76 -2.69
C PHE A 369 -22.66 -17.78 -3.84
N ARG A 370 -21.68 -18.67 -3.91
CA ARG A 370 -21.65 -19.75 -4.89
C ARG A 370 -22.81 -20.73 -4.71
N HIS A 371 -23.08 -21.08 -3.45
CA HIS A 371 -24.18 -21.97 -3.12
C HIS A 371 -25.45 -21.15 -2.91
N LYS A 372 -26.44 -21.37 -3.74
CA LYS A 372 -27.72 -20.68 -3.74
C LYS A 372 -28.78 -21.58 -3.11
N ALA A 373 -29.67 -20.96 -2.35
CA ALA A 373 -30.82 -21.66 -1.80
C ALA A 373 -32.10 -21.10 -2.43
N PRO A 374 -33.17 -21.92 -2.56
CA PRO A 374 -34.45 -21.41 -3.02
C PRO A 374 -35.00 -20.37 -2.04
N VAL A 375 -35.49 -19.28 -2.56
CA VAL A 375 -36.10 -18.19 -1.79
C VAL A 375 -37.56 -18.52 -1.55
N ASN A 376 -37.94 -18.79 -0.30
CA ASN A 376 -39.33 -18.92 0.09
C ASN A 376 -40.02 -17.55 0.26
N GLY A 377 -41.35 -17.51 0.42
CA GLY A 377 -42.11 -16.26 0.54
C GLY A 377 -41.60 -15.34 1.65
N SER A 378 -41.29 -15.91 2.83
CA SER A 378 -40.75 -15.14 3.95
C SER A 378 -39.35 -14.56 3.70
N ALA A 379 -38.46 -15.34 3.07
CA ALA A 379 -37.14 -14.87 2.67
C ALA A 379 -37.22 -13.79 1.57
N PHE A 380 -38.18 -13.95 0.63
CA PHE A 380 -38.43 -12.94 -0.40
C PHE A 380 -38.89 -11.62 0.21
N ASP A 381 -39.81 -11.63 1.18
CA ASP A 381 -40.26 -10.44 1.88
C ASP A 381 -39.09 -9.74 2.63
N GLN A 382 -38.21 -10.52 3.28
CA GLN A 382 -37.01 -9.96 3.93
C GLN A 382 -36.05 -9.32 2.92
N MET A 383 -35.84 -9.91 1.75
CA MET A 383 -35.05 -9.32 0.67
C MET A 383 -35.66 -8.02 0.18
N LEU A 384 -36.97 -7.97 0.00
CA LEU A 384 -37.70 -6.75 -0.38
C LEU A 384 -37.55 -5.65 0.67
N MET A 385 -37.65 -6.02 1.96
CA MET A 385 -37.44 -5.09 3.06
C MET A 385 -36.01 -4.55 3.11
N ALA A 386 -35.03 -5.41 2.87
CA ALA A 386 -33.62 -5.00 2.78
C ALA A 386 -33.41 -4.05 1.61
N ALA A 387 -33.92 -4.37 0.40
CA ALA A 387 -33.83 -3.50 -0.79
C ALA A 387 -34.49 -2.14 -0.53
N ALA A 388 -35.69 -2.12 0.04
CA ALA A 388 -36.42 -0.89 0.38
C ALA A 388 -35.64 -0.04 1.41
N THR A 389 -34.97 -0.69 2.36
CA THR A 389 -34.13 -0.02 3.39
C THR A 389 -32.91 0.65 2.73
N HIS A 390 -32.23 -0.04 1.82
CA HIS A 390 -31.10 0.52 1.08
C HIS A 390 -31.54 1.68 0.15
N TYR A 391 -32.78 1.67 -0.32
CA TYR A 391 -33.37 2.77 -1.08
C TYR A 391 -33.81 3.96 -0.19
N GLY A 392 -33.57 3.88 1.12
CA GLY A 392 -33.88 4.96 2.07
C GLY A 392 -35.34 5.03 2.48
N LEU A 393 -36.19 4.03 2.15
CA LEU A 393 -37.61 3.98 2.53
C LEU A 393 -37.75 3.61 4.01
N LYS A 394 -38.60 4.33 4.75
CA LYS A 394 -38.85 4.11 6.19
C LYS A 394 -40.30 3.64 6.42
N GLY A 395 -40.53 2.80 7.43
CA GLY A 395 -41.84 2.36 7.90
C GLY A 395 -42.55 1.30 7.01
N GLU A 396 -43.86 1.09 7.20
CA GLU A 396 -44.65 0.09 6.45
C GLU A 396 -44.73 0.33 4.94
N TRP A 397 -44.47 1.54 4.48
CA TRP A 397 -44.33 1.90 3.08
C TRP A 397 -43.20 1.15 2.35
N ARG A 398 -42.23 0.61 3.09
CA ARG A 398 -41.10 -0.15 2.56
C ARG A 398 -41.54 -1.32 1.68
N MET A 399 -42.52 -2.11 2.16
CA MET A 399 -43.00 -3.28 1.42
C MET A 399 -43.79 -2.92 0.18
N ARG A 400 -44.74 -1.97 0.28
CA ARG A 400 -45.60 -1.59 -0.85
C ARG A 400 -44.82 -0.98 -2.02
N LYS A 401 -43.81 -0.13 -1.72
CA LYS A 401 -43.02 0.53 -2.75
C LYS A 401 -41.91 -0.40 -3.30
N ALA A 402 -41.37 -1.30 -2.51
CA ALA A 402 -40.46 -2.34 -2.99
C ALA A 402 -41.16 -3.26 -4.02
N LEU A 403 -42.41 -3.67 -3.74
CA LEU A 403 -43.23 -4.44 -4.69
C LEU A 403 -43.55 -3.67 -5.99
N SER A 404 -43.68 -2.35 -5.93
CA SER A 404 -43.92 -1.53 -7.12
C SER A 404 -42.67 -1.32 -8.00
N LEU A 405 -41.47 -1.35 -7.39
CA LEU A 405 -40.19 -1.23 -8.08
C LEU A 405 -39.77 -2.52 -8.81
N ILE A 406 -40.26 -3.69 -8.36
CA ILE A 406 -39.95 -5.00 -8.96
C ILE A 406 -40.91 -5.36 -10.07
N ARG A 407 -42.04 -4.65 -10.22
CA ARG A 407 -42.99 -4.83 -11.30
C ARG A 407 -42.66 -4.03 -12.57
N ILE A 408 -41.54 -3.34 -12.60
CA ILE A 408 -40.92 -2.74 -13.77
C ILE A 408 -39.86 -3.67 -14.31
#